data_bbfad3e9039fe08a467ec84aec9b257a
#
_entry.id   bbfad3e9039fe08a467ec84aec9b257a
#
_cell.length_a   1.000
_cell.length_b   1.000
_cell.length_c   1.000
_cell.angle_alpha   90.00
_cell.angle_beta   90.00
_cell.angle_gamma   90.00
#
_symmetry.space_group_name_H-M   'P 1'
#
loop_
_entity.id
_entity.type
_entity.pdbx_description
1 polymer ?
#
loop_
_entity_poly.entity_id
_entity_poly.type
_entity_poly.pdbx_seq_one_letter_code
_entity_poly.pdbx_strand_id
1 'polypeptide(L)'
;MSAQETQGLGMVPIVIEQSGRGERAYDIYSRLLRERIVFLVGPVNDQTANLVVAQMLFLESENPDKDIFLYINSPGGSVSAGMSIFDTMQFIKPDVSTMCMGLAASMGS
;
A
#
# COMPACT_ATOMS: atom_id res chain seq x y z
N MET A 1 -1.92 17.22 17.43
CA MET A 1 -1.59 16.70 16.76
C MET A 1 -1.91 16.93 15.73
N SER A 2 -1.75 16.61 15.32
CA SER A 2 -2.18 16.97 14.35
C SER A 2 -1.86 16.10 13.25
N ALA A 3 -2.42 16.31 12.18
CA ALA A 3 -2.29 15.48 11.08
C ALA A 3 -0.92 15.42 10.57
N GLN A 4 -0.17 16.34 10.95
CA GLN A 4 1.11 16.43 10.40
C GLN A 4 1.94 15.30 10.75
N GLU A 5 1.82 14.81 11.91
CA GLU A 5 2.63 13.78 12.27
C GLU A 5 2.42 12.59 11.46
N THR A 6 1.22 12.32 11.16
CA THR A 6 0.94 11.17 10.38
C THR A 6 1.32 11.36 8.99
N GLN A 7 1.26 12.58 8.53
CA GLN A 7 1.65 12.80 7.20
C GLN A 7 3.05 12.45 6.97
N GLY A 8 3.86 12.67 7.94
CA GLY A 8 5.24 12.36 7.81
C GLY A 8 5.48 10.91 7.53
N LEU A 9 4.52 10.08 7.83
CA LEU A 9 4.68 8.69 7.55
C LEU A 9 4.43 8.34 6.12
N GLY A 10 3.70 9.15 5.42
CA GLY A 10 3.45 8.90 4.02
C GLY A 10 2.68 7.65 3.74
N MET A 11 2.07 7.08 4.76
CA MET A 11 1.38 5.86 4.53
C MET A 11 -0.09 6.02 4.55
N VAL A 12 -0.63 6.32 5.65
CA VAL A 12 -2.06 6.48 5.74
C VAL A 12 -2.32 7.95 5.89
N PRO A 13 -3.02 8.54 4.97
CA PRO A 13 -3.27 9.97 5.10
C PRO A 13 -4.32 10.18 6.14
N ILE A 14 -4.00 9.91 7.33
CA ILE A 14 -4.91 10.05 8.40
C ILE A 14 -5.16 11.44 8.67
N VAL A 15 -6.35 11.81 8.62
CA VAL A 15 -6.73 13.07 9.05
C VAL A 15 -6.93 12.94 10.48
N ILE A 16 -6.12 13.49 11.23
CA ILE A 16 -6.26 13.37 12.59
C ILE A 16 -7.22 14.31 13.04
N GLU A 17 -8.42 13.96 13.08
CA GLU A 17 -9.35 14.74 13.67
C GLU A 17 -9.58 14.08 14.85
N GLN A 18 -9.83 14.70 15.82
CA GLN A 18 -10.06 14.14 16.97
C GLN A 18 -11.16 13.30 16.92
N SER A 19 -12.06 13.39 16.41
CA SER A 19 -13.19 12.60 16.57
C SER A 19 -13.10 11.44 15.73
N GLY A 20 -14.08 10.99 15.23
CA GLY A 20 -14.12 9.82 14.45
C GLY A 20 -13.64 9.97 13.07
N ARG A 21 -13.20 11.15 12.68
CA ARG A 21 -12.83 11.32 11.31
C ARG A 21 -11.54 10.61 10.98
N GLY A 22 -10.58 10.67 11.86
CA GLY A 22 -9.36 9.93 11.66
C GLY A 22 -9.61 8.46 11.73
N GLU A 23 -10.49 8.05 12.62
CA GLU A 23 -10.86 6.66 12.71
C GLU A 23 -11.56 6.20 11.46
N ARG A 24 -12.35 7.06 10.85
CA ARG A 24 -13.01 6.69 9.65
C ARG A 24 -12.06 6.48 8.51
N ALA A 25 -11.04 7.33 8.39
CA ALA A 25 -10.06 7.15 7.36
C ALA A 25 -9.36 5.81 7.53
N TYR A 26 -9.00 5.48 8.76
CA TYR A 26 -8.36 4.22 9.04
C TYR A 26 -9.28 3.07 8.67
N ASP A 27 -10.54 3.18 9.00
CA ASP A 27 -11.51 2.16 8.67
C ASP A 27 -11.66 1.94 7.18
N ILE A 28 -11.58 2.98 6.40
CA ILE A 28 -11.71 2.85 4.96
C ILE A 28 -10.56 2.01 4.42
N TYR A 29 -9.34 2.27 4.87
CA TYR A 29 -8.22 1.48 4.40
C TYR A 29 -8.33 0.03 4.89
N SER A 30 -8.78 -0.18 6.09
CA SER A 30 -8.99 -1.52 6.60
C SER A 30 -10.03 -2.27 5.81
N ARG A 31 -11.10 -1.58 5.46
CA ARG A 31 -12.15 -2.23 4.69
C ARG A 31 -11.67 -2.56 3.29
N LEU A 32 -10.89 -1.67 2.69
CA LEU A 32 -10.36 -1.94 1.36
C LEU A 32 -9.40 -3.11 1.40
N LEU A 33 -8.66 -3.26 2.48
CA LEU A 33 -7.79 -4.40 2.61
C LEU A 33 -8.59 -5.70 2.64
N ARG A 34 -9.75 -5.68 3.26
CA ARG A 34 -10.59 -6.86 3.23
C ARG A 34 -11.05 -7.18 1.83
N GLU A 35 -11.16 -6.17 0.98
CA GLU A 35 -11.51 -6.39 -0.42
C GLU A 35 -10.27 -6.74 -1.24
N ARG A 36 -9.15 -6.96 -0.57
CA ARG A 36 -7.88 -7.35 -1.17
C ARG A 36 -7.26 -6.24 -1.99
N ILE A 37 -7.47 -5.02 -1.55
CA ILE A 37 -6.89 -3.85 -2.18
C ILE A 37 -5.82 -3.30 -1.25
N VAL A 38 -4.60 -3.19 -1.79
CA VAL A 38 -3.45 -2.69 -1.05
C VAL A 38 -3.05 -1.36 -1.67
N PHE A 39 -2.71 -0.39 -0.83
CA PHE A 39 -2.32 0.92 -1.32
C PHE A 39 -0.85 1.18 -1.06
N LEU A 40 -0.19 1.72 -2.07
CA LEU A 40 1.15 2.26 -1.92
C LEU A 40 1.05 3.73 -2.28
N VAL A 41 1.08 4.59 -1.27
CA VAL A 41 0.94 6.02 -1.47
C VAL A 41 2.19 6.69 -0.92
N GLY A 42 2.75 7.59 -1.70
CA GLY A 42 3.97 8.29 -1.30
C GLY A 42 5.22 7.63 -1.82
N PRO A 43 6.39 8.07 -1.38
CA PRO A 43 7.64 7.55 -1.93
C PRO A 43 7.85 6.09 -1.61
N VAL A 44 8.55 5.41 -2.50
CA VAL A 44 8.91 4.01 -2.29
C VAL A 44 10.22 3.98 -1.52
N ASN A 45 10.16 3.47 -0.32
CA ASN A 45 11.33 3.27 0.52
C ASN A 45 11.15 1.98 1.28
N ASP A 46 12.12 1.64 2.12
CA ASP A 46 12.07 0.37 2.82
C ASP A 46 10.84 0.23 3.68
N GLN A 47 10.42 1.31 4.32
CA GLN A 47 9.26 1.24 5.19
C GLN A 47 7.98 1.00 4.41
N THR A 48 7.78 1.76 3.34
CA THR A 48 6.56 1.61 2.57
C THR A 48 6.55 0.27 1.85
N ALA A 49 7.72 -0.17 1.38
CA ALA A 49 7.80 -1.47 0.73
C ALA A 49 7.49 -2.60 1.70
N ASN A 50 8.03 -2.53 2.90
CA ASN A 50 7.78 -3.58 3.88
C ASN A 50 6.30 -3.65 4.24
N LEU A 51 5.65 -2.50 4.32
CA LEU A 51 4.24 -2.48 4.65
C LEU A 51 3.41 -3.11 3.54
N VAL A 52 3.74 -2.82 2.29
CA VAL A 52 3.04 -3.40 1.16
C VAL A 52 3.27 -4.91 1.11
N VAL A 53 4.51 -5.33 1.30
CA VAL A 53 4.84 -6.75 1.28
C VAL A 53 4.11 -7.48 2.39
N ALA A 54 4.08 -6.91 3.59
CA ALA A 54 3.39 -7.54 4.71
C ALA A 54 1.90 -7.70 4.42
N GLN A 55 1.29 -6.70 3.80
CA GLN A 55 -0.11 -6.80 3.48
C GLN A 55 -0.37 -7.85 2.41
N MET A 56 0.49 -7.95 1.42
CA MET A 56 0.32 -8.98 0.40
C MET A 56 0.47 -10.38 1.00
N LEU A 57 1.43 -10.56 1.88
CA LEU A 57 1.60 -11.86 2.52
C LEU A 57 0.42 -12.20 3.42
N PHE A 58 -0.11 -11.21 4.09
CA PHE A 58 -1.30 -11.41 4.91
C PHE A 58 -2.48 -11.86 4.03
N LEU A 59 -2.68 -11.19 2.91
CA LEU A 59 -3.79 -11.55 2.04
C LEU A 59 -3.61 -12.93 1.43
N GLU A 60 -2.38 -13.29 1.13
CA GLU A 60 -2.13 -14.64 0.64
C GLU A 60 -2.51 -15.67 1.71
N SER A 61 -2.18 -15.39 2.96
CA SER A 61 -2.50 -16.33 4.03
C SER A 61 -4.01 -16.45 4.24
N GLU A 62 -4.75 -15.38 3.96
CA GLU A 62 -6.19 -15.43 4.12
C GLU A 62 -6.86 -16.23 3.02
N ASN A 63 -6.42 -16.06 1.81
CA ASN A 63 -6.98 -16.81 0.71
C ASN A 63 -6.00 -16.78 -0.46
N PRO A 64 -5.22 -17.83 -0.64
CA PRO A 64 -4.20 -17.84 -1.69
C PRO A 64 -4.75 -17.92 -3.11
N ASP A 65 -6.03 -18.15 -3.24
CA ASP A 65 -6.61 -18.31 -4.58
C ASP A 65 -7.29 -17.07 -5.12
N LYS A 66 -7.38 -16.03 -4.32
CA LYS A 66 -8.05 -14.81 -4.77
C LYS A 66 -7.06 -13.74 -5.14
N ASP A 67 -7.40 -12.98 -6.18
CA ASP A 67 -6.56 -11.91 -6.69
C ASP A 67 -6.37 -10.80 -5.67
N ILE A 68 -5.25 -10.12 -5.79
CA ILE A 68 -4.93 -8.95 -4.99
C ILE A 68 -4.80 -7.77 -5.94
N PHE A 69 -5.21 -6.59 -5.48
CA PHE A 69 -5.14 -5.38 -6.28
C PHE A 69 -4.24 -4.40 -5.57
N LEU A 70 -3.21 -3.94 -6.26
CA LEU A 70 -2.26 -2.99 -5.69
C LEU A 70 -2.41 -1.65 -6.38
N TYR A 71 -2.82 -0.66 -5.61
CA TYR A 71 -3.01 0.69 -6.12
C TYR A 71 -1.77 1.51 -5.76
N ILE A 72 -1.10 2.03 -6.76
CA ILE A 72 0.14 2.76 -6.56
C ILE A 72 -0.03 4.22 -6.95
N ASN A 73 0.22 5.09 -6.00
CA ASN A 73 0.20 6.53 -6.26
C ASN A 73 1.46 7.08 -5.63
N SER A 74 2.55 7.03 -6.37
CA SER A 74 3.86 7.32 -5.82
C SER A 74 4.71 8.06 -6.85
N PRO A 75 5.55 8.98 -6.40
CA PRO A 75 6.50 9.61 -7.31
C PRO A 75 7.68 8.72 -7.63
N GLY A 76 7.74 7.54 -7.05
CA GLY A 76 8.87 6.64 -7.22
C GLY A 76 9.72 6.63 -5.98
N GLY A 77 10.96 6.24 -6.11
CA GLY A 77 11.86 6.17 -4.97
C GLY A 77 12.92 5.11 -5.13
N SER A 78 13.15 4.38 -4.05
CA SER A 78 14.21 3.39 -4.03
C SER A 78 13.93 2.23 -4.97
N VAL A 79 14.86 1.95 -5.83
CA VAL A 79 14.72 0.84 -6.77
C VAL A 79 14.74 -0.49 -6.02
N SER A 80 15.62 -0.61 -5.04
CA SER A 80 15.71 -1.88 -4.32
C SER A 80 14.46 -2.15 -3.51
N ALA A 81 13.87 -1.10 -2.92
CA ALA A 81 12.62 -1.28 -2.20
C ALA A 81 11.50 -1.65 -3.16
N GLY A 82 11.46 -1.02 -4.33
CA GLY A 82 10.46 -1.38 -5.33
C GLY A 82 10.63 -2.80 -5.81
N MET A 83 11.86 -3.26 -5.92
CA MET A 83 12.11 -4.63 -6.34
C MET A 83 11.60 -5.63 -5.33
N SER A 84 11.66 -5.31 -4.04
CA SER A 84 11.15 -6.23 -3.04
C SER A 84 9.64 -6.41 -3.18
N ILE A 85 8.94 -5.34 -3.54
CA ILE A 85 7.51 -5.45 -3.78
C ILE A 85 7.28 -6.33 -5.01
N PHE A 86 8.00 -6.06 -6.06
CA PHE A 86 7.83 -6.78 -7.30
C PHE A 86 8.13 -8.27 -7.12
N ASP A 87 9.20 -8.57 -6.41
CA ASP A 87 9.56 -9.96 -6.15
C ASP A 87 8.47 -10.67 -5.36
N THR A 88 7.88 -9.98 -4.39
CA THR A 88 6.80 -10.57 -3.62
C THR A 88 5.61 -10.87 -4.51
N MET A 89 5.29 -9.94 -5.41
CA MET A 89 4.19 -10.16 -6.33
C MET A 89 4.40 -11.41 -7.19
N GLN A 90 5.64 -11.70 -7.51
CA GLN A 90 5.95 -12.89 -8.29
C GLN A 90 5.95 -14.14 -7.44
N PHE A 91 6.26 -13.99 -6.17
CA PHE A 91 6.42 -15.13 -5.28
C PHE A 91 5.10 -15.68 -4.76
N ILE A 92 4.14 -14.81 -4.43
CA ILE A 92 2.91 -15.26 -3.81
C ILE A 92 2.00 -15.90 -4.84
N LYS A 93 1.10 -16.75 -4.37
CA LYS A 93 0.22 -17.46 -5.26
C LYS A 93 -0.84 -16.60 -5.91
N PRO A 94 -1.49 -15.68 -5.19
CA PRO A 94 -2.50 -14.85 -5.83
C PRO A 94 -1.92 -14.00 -6.95
N ASP A 95 -2.71 -13.77 -7.98
CA ASP A 95 -2.33 -12.82 -9.01
C ASP A 95 -2.47 -11.42 -8.45
N VAL A 96 -1.53 -10.57 -8.75
CA VAL A 96 -1.57 -9.19 -8.29
C VAL A 96 -1.71 -8.27 -9.49
N SER A 97 -2.81 -7.54 -9.52
CA SER A 97 -3.04 -6.54 -10.55
C SER A 97 -2.65 -5.19 -10.00
N THR A 98 -1.98 -4.39 -10.79
CA THR A 98 -1.54 -3.08 -10.34
C THR A 98 -2.26 -1.98 -11.08
N MET A 99 -2.49 -0.88 -10.37
CA MET A 99 -3.01 0.33 -10.99
C MET A 99 -2.07 1.45 -10.57
N CYS A 100 -1.38 2.02 -11.51
CA CYS A 100 -0.37 3.03 -11.24
C CYS A 100 -0.83 4.39 -11.69
N MET A 101 -0.49 5.40 -10.92
CA MET A 101 -0.83 6.76 -11.24
C MET A 101 0.39 7.64 -11.16
N GLY A 102 0.39 8.69 -11.94
CA GLY A 102 1.48 9.66 -11.90
C GLY A 102 2.78 9.05 -12.31
N LEU A 103 3.83 9.44 -11.67
CA LEU A 103 5.15 8.96 -12.03
C LEU A 103 5.37 7.52 -11.71
N ALA A 104 4.52 6.94 -10.90
CA ALA A 104 4.66 5.53 -10.57
C ALA A 104 4.51 4.67 -11.80
N ALA A 105 3.76 5.12 -12.77
CA ALA A 105 3.56 4.34 -13.97
C ALA A 105 4.87 4.11 -14.71
N SER A 106 5.73 5.09 -14.75
CA SER A 106 6.99 4.92 -15.46
C SER A 106 7.96 4.06 -14.68
N MET A 107 7.84 4.04 -13.38
CA MET A 107 8.73 3.24 -12.61
C MET A 107 8.22 1.84 -12.46
N GLY A 108 6.95 1.70 -12.28
CA GLY A 108 6.37 0.41 -12.02
C GLY A 108 6.17 -0.43 -13.24
N SER A 109 6.25 0.19 -14.36
CA SER A 109 6.13 -0.57 -15.57
C SER A 109 7.44 -0.77 -16.21
#